data_9f04c87426fa03e249b1c1b7f8d3a502
#
_entry.id   9f04c87426fa03e249b1c1b7f8d3a502
#
_cell.length_a   1.000
_cell.length_b   1.000
_cell.length_c   1.000
_cell.angle_alpha   90.00
_cell.angle_beta   90.00
_cell.angle_gamma   90.00
#
_symmetry.space_group_name_H-M   'P 1'
#
loop_
_entity.id
_entity.type
_entity.pdbx_description
1 polymer ?
#
loop_
_entity_poly.entity_id
_entity_poly.type
_entity_poly.pdbx_seq_one_letter_code
_entity_poly.pdbx_strand_id
1 'polypeptide(L)'
;MKRKNMTKFDKAVSAAFTGHRFYNFSQQEVIRERLTKAILEAYEHGISNFISGFAIGIDLMVAQIVQSLKPSCPGMTLTAAIPFRGQADRFKPSDRMVYDGLMASADEVIILSEYYYTRCFLDRDEFMVENASLLIAFYDGREKGGTYYTFKKANSLGVPVVNIY
;
A
#
# COMPACT_ATOMS: atom_id res chain seq x y z
N MET A 1 -24.69 -6.72 7.45
CA MET A 1 -24.35 -5.57 8.30
C MET A 1 -23.26 -4.77 7.58
N LYS A 2 -23.60 -3.59 7.06
CA LYS A 2 -22.58 -2.70 6.46
C LYS A 2 -21.66 -2.25 7.60
N ARG A 3 -20.39 -2.67 7.58
CA ARG A 3 -19.39 -2.09 8.47
C ARG A 3 -19.33 -0.59 8.19
N LYS A 4 -19.73 0.23 9.14
CA LYS A 4 -19.44 1.66 9.10
C LYS A 4 -17.92 1.77 9.01
N ASN A 5 -17.41 2.27 7.87
CA ASN A 5 -16.00 2.59 7.71
C ASN A 5 -15.65 3.70 8.69
N MET A 6 -15.16 3.29 9.85
CA MET A 6 -14.53 4.23 10.78
C MET A 6 -13.05 4.35 10.43
N THR A 7 -12.78 4.84 9.22
CA THR A 7 -11.43 5.27 8.87
C THR A 7 -11.21 6.65 9.46
N LYS A 8 -10.13 6.81 10.22
CA LYS A 8 -9.75 8.08 10.84
C LYS A 8 -9.07 9.05 9.87
N PHE A 9 -8.99 8.71 8.58
CA PHE A 9 -8.35 9.51 7.55
C PHE A 9 -9.32 9.87 6.44
N ASP A 10 -9.01 10.95 5.74
CA ASP A 10 -9.81 11.46 4.62
C ASP A 10 -9.39 10.78 3.30
N LYS A 11 -10.36 10.15 2.63
CA LYS A 11 -10.18 9.56 1.31
C LYS A 11 -9.58 10.54 0.29
N ALA A 12 -10.03 11.79 0.30
CA ALA A 12 -9.62 12.81 -0.68
C ALA A 12 -8.12 13.10 -0.65
N VAL A 13 -7.44 12.90 0.49
CA VAL A 13 -6.01 13.13 0.67
C VAL A 13 -5.22 11.84 0.84
N SER A 14 -5.82 10.70 0.47
CA SER A 14 -5.20 9.38 0.62
C SER A 14 -4.83 8.77 -0.73
N ALA A 15 -3.66 8.13 -0.79
CA ALA A 15 -3.20 7.31 -1.90
C ALA A 15 -2.99 5.87 -1.44
N ALA A 16 -3.42 4.93 -2.26
CA ALA A 16 -3.17 3.50 -2.08
C ALA A 16 -2.03 3.03 -2.99
N PHE A 17 -1.50 1.85 -2.70
CA PHE A 17 -0.45 1.23 -3.48
C PHE A 17 -0.82 -0.19 -3.86
N THR A 18 -0.30 -0.64 -5.01
CA THR A 18 -0.30 -2.04 -5.40
C THR A 18 0.96 -2.35 -6.18
N GLY A 19 1.47 -3.56 -6.06
CA GLY A 19 2.66 -3.97 -6.79
C GLY A 19 2.99 -5.43 -6.55
N HIS A 20 3.88 -5.95 -7.39
CA HIS A 20 4.28 -7.34 -7.32
C HIS A 20 5.09 -7.62 -6.04
N ARG A 21 4.88 -8.82 -5.47
CA ARG A 21 5.67 -9.29 -4.33
C ARG A 21 7.11 -9.59 -4.73
N PHE A 22 7.31 -9.99 -5.98
CA PHE A 22 8.60 -10.36 -6.53
C PHE A 22 8.92 -9.51 -7.74
N TYR A 23 10.13 -9.00 -7.79
CA TYR A 23 10.69 -8.22 -8.89
C TYR A 23 12.17 -8.57 -9.04
N ASN A 24 12.76 -8.22 -10.17
CA ASN A 24 14.19 -8.41 -10.36
C ASN A 24 14.97 -7.52 -9.39
N PHE A 25 15.73 -8.13 -8.49
CA PHE A 25 16.48 -7.43 -7.46
C PHE A 25 17.44 -6.38 -8.02
N SER A 26 17.98 -6.62 -9.23
CA SER A 26 18.85 -5.64 -9.91
C SER A 26 18.13 -4.32 -10.22
N GLN A 27 16.80 -4.30 -10.23
CA GLN A 27 15.97 -3.13 -10.47
C GLN A 27 15.53 -2.43 -9.18
N GLN A 28 15.91 -2.92 -8.02
CA GLN A 28 15.41 -2.44 -6.73
C GLN A 28 15.60 -0.93 -6.55
N GLU A 29 16.78 -0.42 -6.84
CA GLU A 29 17.07 1.02 -6.68
C GLU A 29 16.27 1.88 -7.66
N VAL A 30 16.12 1.45 -8.91
CA VAL A 30 15.31 2.15 -9.91
C VAL A 30 13.84 2.19 -9.48
N ILE A 31 13.32 1.07 -8.99
CA ILE A 31 11.95 1.00 -8.48
C ILE A 31 11.77 1.93 -7.29
N ARG A 32 12.71 1.93 -6.35
CA ARG A 32 12.69 2.80 -5.18
C ARG A 32 12.68 4.28 -5.57
N GLU A 33 13.51 4.66 -6.52
CA GLU A 33 13.55 6.03 -7.03
C GLU A 33 12.22 6.45 -7.67
N ARG A 34 11.64 5.58 -8.50
CA ARG A 34 10.35 5.85 -9.15
C ARG A 34 9.21 5.96 -8.15
N LEU A 35 9.17 5.07 -7.15
CA LEU A 35 8.18 5.14 -6.07
C LEU A 35 8.34 6.41 -5.24
N THR A 36 9.56 6.76 -4.87
CA THR A 36 9.85 7.98 -4.10
C THR A 36 9.38 9.22 -4.86
N LYS A 37 9.68 9.29 -6.15
CA LYS A 37 9.22 10.40 -7.01
C LYS A 37 7.69 10.48 -7.06
N ALA A 38 7.03 9.35 -7.27
CA ALA A 38 5.56 9.32 -7.33
C ALA A 38 4.91 9.73 -6.00
N ILE A 39 5.48 9.30 -4.87
CA ILE A 39 5.01 9.69 -3.53
C ILE A 39 5.18 11.20 -3.30
N LEU A 40 6.33 11.75 -3.63
CA LEU A 40 6.59 13.18 -3.49
C LEU A 40 5.70 14.03 -4.40
N GLU A 41 5.50 13.62 -5.64
CA GLU A 41 4.58 14.30 -6.56
C GLU A 41 3.13 14.27 -6.03
N ALA A 42 2.69 13.14 -5.52
CA ALA A 42 1.36 13.02 -4.90
C ALA A 42 1.25 13.95 -3.67
N TYR A 43 2.26 13.99 -2.84
CA TYR A 43 2.31 14.87 -1.67
C TYR A 43 2.21 16.36 -2.07
N GLU A 44 2.94 16.76 -3.10
CA GLU A 44 2.88 18.14 -3.62
C GLU A 44 1.49 18.51 -4.17
N HIS A 45 0.72 17.52 -4.62
CA HIS A 45 -0.66 17.70 -5.10
C HIS A 45 -1.73 17.48 -4.02
N GLY A 46 -1.35 17.44 -2.77
CA GLY A 46 -2.27 17.42 -1.63
C GLY A 46 -2.54 16.06 -1.00
N ILE A 47 -1.88 14.99 -1.44
CA ILE A 47 -1.95 13.69 -0.76
C ILE A 47 -1.06 13.74 0.48
N SER A 48 -1.65 13.44 1.64
CA SER A 48 -0.92 13.40 2.90
C SER A 48 -0.88 12.01 3.54
N ASN A 49 -1.88 11.17 3.27
CA ASN A 49 -1.96 9.83 3.84
C ASN A 49 -1.66 8.76 2.78
N PHE A 50 -0.74 7.85 3.08
CA PHE A 50 -0.31 6.79 2.19
C PHE A 50 -0.64 5.43 2.79
N ILE A 51 -1.41 4.63 2.07
CA ILE A 51 -1.96 3.35 2.54
C ILE A 51 -1.19 2.21 1.87
N SER A 52 -0.52 1.40 2.65
CA SER A 52 0.21 0.21 2.19
C SER A 52 -0.38 -1.06 2.78
N GLY A 53 -0.40 -2.13 1.99
CA GLY A 53 -0.85 -3.45 2.42
C GLY A 53 0.18 -4.25 3.21
N PHE A 54 1.40 -3.77 3.33
CA PHE A 54 2.50 -4.38 4.09
C PHE A 54 2.84 -5.83 3.66
N ALA A 55 2.47 -6.22 2.45
CA ALA A 55 2.96 -7.46 1.87
C ALA A 55 4.46 -7.32 1.50
N ILE A 56 5.16 -8.44 1.40
CA ILE A 56 6.55 -8.43 0.93
C ILE A 56 6.66 -7.81 -0.47
N GLY A 57 7.82 -7.28 -0.80
CA GLY A 57 8.07 -6.62 -2.08
C GLY A 57 7.69 -5.16 -2.07
N ILE A 58 6.90 -4.73 -3.04
CA ILE A 58 6.57 -3.31 -3.26
C ILE A 58 5.88 -2.67 -2.05
N ASP A 59 4.95 -3.35 -1.42
CA ASP A 59 4.21 -2.80 -0.29
C ASP A 59 5.12 -2.40 0.89
N LEU A 60 6.05 -3.28 1.27
CA LEU A 60 7.01 -2.96 2.33
C LEU A 60 7.98 -1.87 1.91
N MET A 61 8.41 -1.87 0.65
CA MET A 61 9.28 -0.81 0.13
C MET A 61 8.60 0.55 0.21
N VAL A 62 7.34 0.65 -0.18
CA VAL A 62 6.55 1.87 -0.07
C VAL A 62 6.45 2.35 1.38
N ALA A 63 6.15 1.45 2.30
CA ALA A 63 6.07 1.79 3.72
C ALA A 63 7.40 2.33 4.25
N GLN A 64 8.52 1.74 3.85
CA GLN A 64 9.86 2.24 4.19
C GLN A 64 10.11 3.65 3.63
N ILE A 65 9.75 3.89 2.37
CA ILE A 65 9.91 5.18 1.72
C ILE A 65 9.11 6.25 2.45
N VAL A 66 7.81 6.00 2.68
CA VAL A 66 6.95 6.95 3.38
C VAL A 66 7.51 7.28 4.76
N GLN A 67 7.90 6.26 5.52
CA GLN A 67 8.49 6.45 6.84
C GLN A 67 9.76 7.31 6.79
N SER A 68 10.61 7.12 5.79
CA SER A 68 11.83 7.91 5.62
C SER A 68 11.56 9.37 5.20
N LEU A 69 10.46 9.62 4.51
CA LEU A 69 10.10 10.96 4.03
C LEU A 69 9.36 11.81 5.08
N LYS A 70 8.74 11.20 6.07
CA LYS A 70 7.93 11.91 7.08
C LYS A 70 8.64 13.09 7.74
N PRO A 71 9.92 13.01 8.13
CA PRO A 71 10.62 14.16 8.72
C PRO A 71 10.71 15.37 7.79
N SER A 72 10.76 15.15 6.49
CA SER A 72 10.89 16.22 5.46
C SER A 72 9.54 16.65 4.88
N CYS A 73 8.48 15.93 5.18
CA CYS A 73 7.14 16.14 4.59
C CYS A 73 6.10 16.31 5.71
N PRO A 74 5.95 17.53 6.26
CA PRO A 74 4.98 17.79 7.34
C PRO A 74 3.57 17.31 7.01
N GLY A 75 2.93 16.60 7.94
CA GLY A 75 1.59 16.07 7.77
C GLY A 75 1.51 14.74 7.02
N MET A 76 2.61 14.22 6.48
CA MET A 76 2.63 12.91 5.83
C MET A 76 2.40 11.80 6.86
N THR A 77 1.48 10.89 6.54
CA THR A 77 1.13 9.75 7.40
C THR A 77 1.20 8.42 6.63
N LEU A 78 1.50 7.36 7.36
CA LEU A 78 1.53 5.98 6.87
C LEU A 78 0.41 5.18 7.52
N THR A 79 -0.47 4.61 6.70
CA THR A 79 -1.53 3.70 7.15
C THR A 79 -1.22 2.29 6.66
N ALA A 80 -1.26 1.33 7.57
CA ALA A 80 -1.14 -0.10 7.26
C ALA A 80 -2.53 -0.72 7.11
N ALA A 81 -2.83 -1.32 5.97
CA ALA A 81 -4.05 -2.07 5.73
C ALA A 81 -3.73 -3.57 5.69
N ILE A 82 -3.97 -4.25 6.78
CA ILE A 82 -3.56 -5.63 7.01
C ILE A 82 -4.73 -6.57 6.73
N PRO A 83 -4.57 -7.54 5.81
CA PRO A 83 -5.67 -8.44 5.41
C PRO A 83 -6.14 -9.33 6.56
N PHE A 84 -5.21 -9.85 7.34
CA PHE A 84 -5.48 -10.62 8.57
C PHE A 84 -4.29 -10.50 9.52
N ARG A 85 -4.54 -10.66 10.81
CA ARG A 85 -3.55 -10.39 11.87
C ARG A 85 -2.24 -11.15 11.68
N GLY A 86 -2.28 -12.39 11.22
CA GLY A 86 -1.11 -13.24 11.02
C GLY A 86 -0.42 -13.10 9.68
N GLN A 87 -0.64 -12.01 8.91
CA GLN A 87 -0.06 -11.86 7.56
C GLN A 87 1.44 -12.16 7.51
N ALA A 88 2.19 -11.74 8.51
CA ALA A 88 3.65 -11.85 8.54
C ALA A 88 4.17 -13.14 9.17
N ASP A 89 3.31 -14.06 9.61
CA ASP A 89 3.72 -15.26 10.35
C ASP A 89 4.67 -16.15 9.55
N ARG A 90 4.57 -16.16 8.23
CA ARG A 90 5.41 -16.96 7.33
C ARG A 90 6.49 -16.16 6.61
N PHE A 91 6.70 -14.90 6.98
CA PHE A 91 7.77 -14.11 6.41
C PHE A 91 9.14 -14.64 6.85
N LYS A 92 10.15 -14.47 5.98
CA LYS A 92 11.55 -14.69 6.38
C LYS A 92 11.92 -13.76 7.55
N PRO A 93 12.85 -14.15 8.43
CA PRO A 93 13.24 -13.31 9.57
C PRO A 93 13.60 -11.87 9.21
N SER A 94 14.29 -11.65 8.09
CA SER A 94 14.67 -10.32 7.62
C SER A 94 13.45 -9.48 7.23
N ASP A 95 12.51 -10.05 6.50
CA ASP A 95 11.26 -9.37 6.12
C ASP A 95 10.36 -9.14 7.34
N ARG A 96 10.32 -10.08 8.27
CA ARG A 96 9.55 -9.95 9.51
C ARG A 96 10.07 -8.82 10.38
N MET A 97 11.37 -8.65 10.46
CA MET A 97 11.98 -7.55 11.22
C MET A 97 11.56 -6.19 10.62
N VAL A 98 11.61 -6.05 9.31
CA VAL A 98 11.16 -4.83 8.60
C VAL A 98 9.68 -4.58 8.86
N TYR A 99 8.85 -5.60 8.69
CA TYR A 99 7.41 -5.53 8.91
C TYR A 99 7.08 -5.07 10.35
N ASP A 100 7.68 -5.70 11.35
CA ASP A 100 7.41 -5.38 12.75
C ASP A 100 7.81 -3.94 13.10
N GLY A 101 8.95 -3.48 12.59
CA GLY A 101 9.40 -2.10 12.79
C GLY A 101 8.48 -1.07 12.15
N LEU A 102 8.02 -1.34 10.93
CA LEU A 102 7.07 -0.48 10.22
C LEU A 102 5.68 -0.47 10.87
N MET A 103 5.20 -1.61 11.34
CA MET A 103 3.95 -1.70 12.09
C MET A 103 4.00 -0.88 13.38
N ALA A 104 5.12 -0.89 14.08
CA ALA A 104 5.30 -0.10 15.31
C ALA A 104 5.34 1.40 15.04
N SER A 105 5.80 1.83 13.87
CA SER A 105 5.95 3.24 13.50
C SER A 105 4.82 3.80 12.63
N ALA A 106 3.91 2.95 12.12
CA ALA A 106 2.78 3.40 11.33
C ALA A 106 1.85 4.30 12.16
N ASP A 107 1.29 5.31 11.50
CA ASP A 107 0.37 6.26 12.15
C ASP A 107 -1.00 5.63 12.42
N GLU A 108 -1.43 4.74 11.53
CA GLU A 108 -2.67 3.97 11.67
C GLU A 108 -2.42 2.53 11.22
N VAL A 109 -2.95 1.57 11.97
CA VAL A 109 -2.95 0.14 11.60
C VAL A 109 -4.38 -0.35 11.59
N ILE A 110 -4.83 -0.83 10.44
CA ILE A 110 -6.17 -1.37 10.25
C ILE A 110 -6.05 -2.86 9.94
N ILE A 111 -6.53 -3.70 10.84
CA ILE A 111 -6.56 -5.16 10.65
C ILE A 111 -7.98 -5.54 10.25
N LEU A 112 -8.14 -6.01 9.01
CA LEU A 112 -9.46 -6.25 8.42
C LEU A 112 -10.08 -7.57 8.90
N SER A 113 -9.25 -8.55 9.26
CA SER A 113 -9.71 -9.84 9.77
C SER A 113 -8.74 -10.36 10.84
N GLU A 114 -9.28 -11.08 11.83
CA GLU A 114 -8.47 -11.77 12.82
C GLU A 114 -7.79 -13.01 12.22
N TYR A 115 -8.42 -13.64 11.23
CA TYR A 115 -7.98 -14.89 10.65
C TYR A 115 -7.87 -14.82 9.13
N TYR A 116 -6.99 -15.69 8.59
CA TYR A 116 -6.91 -15.91 7.14
C TYR A 116 -8.22 -16.46 6.61
N TYR A 117 -8.63 -15.99 5.42
CA TYR A 117 -9.66 -16.59 4.59
C TYR A 117 -9.31 -16.36 3.12
N THR A 118 -9.89 -17.17 2.22
CA THR A 118 -9.44 -17.25 0.82
C THR A 118 -9.38 -15.90 0.11
N ARG A 119 -10.32 -15.00 0.37
CA ARG A 119 -10.42 -13.72 -0.32
C ARG A 119 -9.76 -12.55 0.45
N CYS A 120 -9.07 -12.80 1.55
CA CYS A 120 -8.61 -11.74 2.45
C CYS A 120 -7.69 -10.70 1.78
N PHE A 121 -6.82 -11.13 0.86
CA PHE A 121 -5.93 -10.20 0.15
C PHE A 121 -6.70 -9.32 -0.83
N LEU A 122 -7.65 -9.87 -1.55
CA LEU A 122 -8.49 -9.11 -2.48
C LEU A 122 -9.39 -8.12 -1.75
N ASP A 123 -9.97 -8.54 -0.64
CA ASP A 123 -10.80 -7.66 0.20
C ASP A 123 -9.98 -6.51 0.80
N ARG A 124 -8.73 -6.76 1.20
CA ARG A 124 -7.80 -5.74 1.63
C ARG A 124 -7.51 -4.75 0.50
N ASP A 125 -7.22 -5.25 -0.70
CA ASP A 125 -6.90 -4.41 -1.86
C ASP A 125 -8.10 -3.54 -2.25
N GLU A 126 -9.32 -4.09 -2.23
CA GLU A 126 -10.55 -3.32 -2.44
C GLU A 126 -10.71 -2.21 -1.39
N PHE A 127 -10.50 -2.54 -0.13
CA PHE A 127 -10.57 -1.57 0.97
C PHE A 127 -9.60 -0.40 0.73
N MET A 128 -8.37 -0.68 0.31
CA MET A 128 -7.37 0.35 0.05
C MET A 128 -7.82 1.29 -1.08
N VAL A 129 -8.27 0.75 -2.20
CA VAL A 129 -8.72 1.54 -3.36
C VAL A 129 -9.99 2.33 -3.04
N GLU A 130 -10.93 1.74 -2.33
CA GLU A 130 -12.18 2.39 -1.92
C GLU A 130 -11.96 3.58 -0.97
N ASN A 131 -10.83 3.59 -0.26
CA ASN A 131 -10.45 4.63 0.70
C ASN A 131 -9.34 5.56 0.18
N ALA A 132 -9.09 5.58 -1.12
CA ALA A 132 -8.07 6.41 -1.74
C ALA A 132 -8.62 7.20 -2.93
N SER A 133 -8.01 8.33 -3.21
CA SER A 133 -8.28 9.15 -4.40
C SER A 133 -7.22 8.98 -5.49
N LEU A 134 -6.18 8.20 -5.21
CA LEU A 134 -5.08 7.90 -6.13
C LEU A 134 -4.57 6.48 -5.86
N LEU A 135 -4.26 5.73 -6.91
CA LEU A 135 -3.53 4.47 -6.82
C LEU A 135 -2.16 4.63 -7.47
N ILE A 136 -1.10 4.35 -6.73
CA ILE A 136 0.26 4.24 -7.26
C ILE A 136 0.56 2.75 -7.43
N ALA A 137 0.89 2.34 -8.65
CA ALA A 137 1.04 0.94 -9.01
C ALA A 137 2.41 0.63 -9.60
N PHE A 138 2.94 -0.54 -9.28
CA PHE A 138 4.00 -1.21 -10.00
C PHE A 138 3.40 -2.44 -10.70
N TYR A 139 2.88 -2.22 -11.91
CA TYR A 139 2.08 -3.20 -12.64
C TYR A 139 2.68 -3.45 -14.04
N ASP A 140 3.04 -4.70 -14.30
CA ASP A 140 3.72 -5.14 -15.52
C ASP A 140 2.82 -5.39 -16.74
N GLY A 141 1.51 -5.18 -16.60
CA GLY A 141 0.54 -5.35 -17.67
C GLY A 141 -0.05 -6.76 -17.79
N ARG A 142 0.40 -7.73 -17.01
CA ARG A 142 -0.13 -9.09 -17.07
C ARG A 142 -1.55 -9.16 -16.49
N GLU A 143 -2.45 -9.78 -17.22
CA GLU A 143 -3.86 -9.88 -16.86
C GLU A 143 -4.14 -11.00 -15.85
N LYS A 144 -3.36 -11.06 -14.77
CA LYS A 144 -3.55 -12.02 -13.67
C LYS A 144 -2.91 -11.52 -12.36
N GLY A 145 -3.42 -12.01 -11.24
CA GLY A 145 -2.88 -11.74 -9.91
C GLY A 145 -3.50 -10.54 -9.22
N GLY A 146 -3.07 -10.31 -7.99
CA GLY A 146 -3.63 -9.27 -7.11
C GLY A 146 -3.40 -7.85 -7.62
N THR A 147 -2.24 -7.58 -8.21
CA THR A 147 -1.92 -6.25 -8.78
C THR A 147 -2.85 -5.91 -9.95
N TYR A 148 -3.09 -6.87 -10.84
CA TYR A 148 -4.04 -6.71 -11.93
C TYR A 148 -5.46 -6.47 -11.42
N TYR A 149 -5.88 -7.24 -10.42
CA TYR A 149 -7.19 -7.09 -9.80
C TYR A 149 -7.38 -5.69 -9.22
N THR A 150 -6.40 -5.22 -8.47
CA THR A 150 -6.41 -3.88 -7.84
C THR A 150 -6.42 -2.77 -8.88
N PHE A 151 -5.63 -2.91 -9.94
CA PHE A 151 -5.61 -1.99 -11.07
C PHE A 151 -6.98 -1.88 -11.73
N LYS A 152 -7.62 -3.03 -12.03
CA LYS A 152 -8.97 -3.05 -12.61
C LYS A 152 -10.01 -2.43 -11.68
N LYS A 153 -9.92 -2.71 -10.38
CA LYS A 153 -10.85 -2.16 -9.40
C LYS A 153 -10.75 -0.63 -9.35
N ALA A 154 -9.53 -0.08 -9.34
CA ALA A 154 -9.31 1.36 -9.39
C ALA A 154 -9.96 1.99 -10.63
N ASN A 155 -9.74 1.38 -11.81
CA ASN A 155 -10.37 1.85 -13.04
C ASN A 155 -11.90 1.81 -12.97
N SER A 156 -12.47 0.76 -12.42
CA SER A 156 -13.93 0.62 -12.28
C SER A 156 -14.55 1.67 -11.35
N LEU A 157 -13.79 2.13 -10.36
CA LEU A 157 -14.22 3.16 -9.40
C LEU A 157 -13.85 4.58 -9.83
N GLY A 158 -13.21 4.75 -10.99
CA GLY A 158 -12.74 6.05 -11.46
C GLY A 158 -11.58 6.63 -10.65
N VAL A 159 -10.84 5.79 -9.91
CA VAL A 159 -9.64 6.21 -9.17
C VAL A 159 -8.46 6.32 -10.14
N PRO A 160 -7.83 7.51 -10.26
CA PRO A 160 -6.65 7.67 -11.11
C PRO A 160 -5.52 6.73 -10.70
N VAL A 161 -4.80 6.22 -11.69
CA VAL A 161 -3.66 5.31 -11.48
C VAL A 161 -2.38 5.93 -12.04
N VAL A 162 -1.35 5.98 -11.22
CA VAL A 162 0.02 6.27 -11.63
C VAL A 162 0.79 4.95 -11.63
N ASN A 163 1.09 4.41 -12.82
CA ASN A 163 1.88 3.19 -12.95
C ASN A 163 3.35 3.56 -13.16
N ILE A 164 4.20 3.10 -12.27
CA ILE A 164 5.64 3.41 -12.28
C ILE A 164 6.49 2.28 -12.90
N TYR A 165 5.85 1.23 -13.43
CA TYR A 165 6.53 0.10 -14.07
C TYR A 165 7.39 0.50 -15.27
#